data_cb96b61d0301873bd07b6b97da2a4cbc
#
_entry.id   cb96b61d0301873bd07b6b97da2a4cbc
#
_cell.length_a   1.000
_cell.length_b   1.000
_cell.length_c   1.000
_cell.angle_alpha   90.00
_cell.angle_beta   90.00
_cell.angle_gamma   90.00
#
_symmetry.space_group_name_H-M   'P 1'
#
loop_
_entity.id
_entity.type
_entity.pdbx_description
1 polymer ?
#
loop_
_entity_poly.entity_id
_entity_poly.type
_entity_poly.pdbx_seq_one_letter_code
_entity_poly.pdbx_strand_id
1 'polypeptide(L)'
;MKSNIRQYRLFVLCNTVLVMVCYFFGGIYFNNMFTSDRYVNSMISSNIITPTVVVFAFAVFFIPYTHFSFNLQNERKYGIMEATGVSWRDLWKFVLMENALLAGCSLILGLASGIMLLTLFFKVFVKIIGIEFNFPAISINSVLRPSFALLIIYILTVIAIVIRLSRITVKEMIEDSKKVRIGKSSSIVLLLTGLTAICYSIIGVFFIFDQTNTNRLIVYYVVMLIGIYLMISNSYVLMIWLKKHRPNMFYKNLPVIGSIRQNFSMNKRIIFFSICLISFVVFFQTFSVYCSKLMVRNALNDNPFHIAYIECEDGEYPSEKDLIAYAEKAGAVIDKNAAIPTILDGCFIISQNVANGNLGTDCNIEDGECVVYTQYDLHDGYPHDEFSRDKLMVNGSDELSVKEVNYSSLINNGLTPQNIIIVSEDEFDGIIQRDASVRTAMIRVINCETVSQSEALYHEIAKDYDMGLDGLFVSTQFIDMKTSDQSGKFLILVSTVMNMLLLFLNVVMIFFKVQSNRERNEREYALLWKLGINDAEIDKTRKTETAIVFIIPSFVAVCIGAIMTIGLIKISF
;
A
#
# COMPACT_ATOMS: atom_id res chain seq x y z
N MET A 1 20.33 -17.03 -36.41
CA MET A 1 21.15 -16.72 -35.23
C MET A 1 20.86 -15.34 -34.62
N LYS A 2 20.78 -14.25 -35.39
CA LYS A 2 20.53 -12.90 -34.83
C LYS A 2 19.17 -12.73 -34.11
N SER A 3 18.11 -13.42 -34.49
CA SER A 3 16.79 -13.32 -33.86
C SER A 3 16.78 -13.91 -32.42
N ASN A 4 17.50 -15.02 -32.22
CA ASN A 4 17.56 -15.67 -30.89
C ASN A 4 18.28 -14.78 -29.87
N ILE A 5 19.40 -14.14 -30.21
CA ILE A 5 20.13 -13.26 -29.28
C ILE A 5 19.25 -12.10 -28.81
N ARG A 6 18.40 -11.55 -29.65
CA ARG A 6 17.49 -10.46 -29.31
C ARG A 6 16.43 -10.91 -28.29
N GLN A 7 15.90 -12.12 -28.42
CA GLN A 7 14.93 -12.67 -27.47
C GLN A 7 15.55 -12.89 -26.08
N TYR A 8 16.77 -13.44 -26.02
CA TYR A 8 17.53 -13.62 -24.77
C TYR A 8 17.80 -12.27 -24.07
N ARG A 9 18.27 -11.27 -24.81
CA ARG A 9 18.53 -9.93 -24.26
C ARG A 9 17.27 -9.30 -23.68
N LEU A 10 16.15 -9.40 -24.36
CA LEU A 10 14.87 -8.87 -23.89
C LEU A 10 14.38 -9.57 -22.64
N PHE A 11 14.51 -10.90 -22.60
CA PHE A 11 14.14 -11.67 -21.44
C PHE A 11 14.96 -11.26 -20.22
N VAL A 12 16.29 -11.21 -20.36
CA VAL A 12 17.20 -10.78 -19.28
C VAL A 12 16.86 -9.35 -18.84
N LEU A 13 16.67 -8.42 -19.77
CA LEU A 13 16.32 -7.04 -19.44
C LEU A 13 15.03 -6.94 -18.62
N CYS A 14 13.96 -7.63 -19.03
CA CYS A 14 12.69 -7.62 -18.33
C CYS A 14 12.81 -8.15 -16.90
N ASN A 15 13.51 -9.27 -16.73
CA ASN A 15 13.70 -9.86 -15.40
C ASN A 15 14.69 -9.04 -14.55
N THR A 16 15.74 -8.47 -15.15
CA THR A 16 16.67 -7.55 -14.46
C THR A 16 15.94 -6.37 -13.83
N VAL A 17 15.05 -5.73 -14.59
CA VAL A 17 14.25 -4.60 -14.08
C VAL A 17 13.36 -5.02 -12.92
N LEU A 18 12.69 -6.17 -13.02
CA LEU A 18 11.87 -6.67 -11.92
C LEU A 18 12.70 -6.97 -10.68
N VAL A 19 13.84 -7.67 -10.84
CA VAL A 19 14.74 -7.98 -9.73
C VAL A 19 15.27 -6.69 -9.09
N MET A 20 15.62 -5.68 -9.89
CA MET A 20 16.01 -4.35 -9.42
C MET A 20 14.94 -3.73 -8.52
N VAL A 21 13.66 -3.77 -8.93
CA VAL A 21 12.54 -3.22 -8.16
C VAL A 21 12.32 -4.02 -6.87
N CYS A 22 12.31 -5.35 -6.96
CA CYS A 22 12.16 -6.22 -5.77
C CYS A 22 13.31 -6.01 -4.77
N TYR A 23 14.53 -5.89 -5.28
CA TYR A 23 15.68 -5.63 -4.41
C TYR A 23 15.62 -4.25 -3.77
N PHE A 24 15.19 -3.22 -4.50
CA PHE A 24 15.04 -1.87 -3.97
C PHE A 24 14.10 -1.86 -2.74
N PHE A 25 12.87 -2.35 -2.87
CA PHE A 25 11.92 -2.37 -1.76
C PHE A 25 12.28 -3.38 -0.68
N GLY A 26 12.69 -4.58 -1.06
CA GLY A 26 13.15 -5.58 -0.11
C GLY A 26 14.43 -5.15 0.61
N GLY A 27 15.32 -4.43 -0.07
CA GLY A 27 16.54 -3.87 0.51
C GLY A 27 16.27 -2.85 1.61
N ILE A 28 15.27 -1.99 1.44
CA ILE A 28 14.82 -1.06 2.50
C ILE A 28 14.15 -1.84 3.64
N TYR A 29 13.18 -2.70 3.32
CA TYR A 29 12.38 -3.43 4.30
C TYR A 29 13.21 -4.36 5.18
N PHE A 30 14.19 -5.07 4.62
CA PHE A 30 15.05 -5.97 5.37
C PHE A 30 16.32 -5.31 5.93
N ASN A 31 16.44 -3.98 5.85
CA ASN A 31 17.50 -3.26 6.50
C ASN A 31 17.17 -3.06 7.98
N ASN A 32 17.78 -3.83 8.85
CA ASN A 32 17.53 -3.80 10.29
C ASN A 32 17.76 -2.42 10.91
N MET A 33 18.65 -1.60 10.33
CA MET A 33 18.90 -0.25 10.83
C MET A 33 17.78 0.72 10.44
N PHE A 34 17.19 0.55 9.25
CA PHE A 34 16.03 1.34 8.83
C PHE A 34 14.76 0.99 9.62
N THR A 35 14.60 -0.29 10.02
CA THR A 35 13.44 -0.76 10.78
C THR A 35 13.61 -0.68 12.29
N SER A 36 14.74 -0.18 12.78
CA SER A 36 15.02 -0.02 14.20
C SER A 36 14.57 1.38 14.66
N ASP A 37 13.74 1.45 15.70
CA ASP A 37 13.27 2.70 16.30
C ASP A 37 14.38 3.62 16.80
N ARG A 38 15.59 3.07 16.99
CA ARG A 38 16.78 3.84 17.37
C ARG A 38 17.23 4.86 16.32
N TYR A 39 16.99 4.57 15.01
CA TYR A 39 17.48 5.40 13.91
C TYR A 39 16.37 6.06 13.10
N VAL A 40 15.23 5.40 13.01
CA VAL A 40 14.09 5.87 12.22
C VAL A 40 12.82 5.57 13.01
N ASN A 41 11.96 6.57 13.14
CA ASN A 41 10.67 6.39 13.81
C ASN A 41 9.86 5.25 13.16
N SER A 42 9.23 4.41 13.96
CA SER A 42 8.43 3.26 13.53
C SER A 42 7.31 3.66 12.57
N MET A 43 6.73 4.83 12.75
CA MET A 43 5.71 5.40 11.87
C MET A 43 6.23 5.63 10.43
N ILE A 44 7.52 6.00 10.29
CA ILE A 44 8.17 6.17 8.98
C ILE A 44 8.52 4.80 8.40
N SER A 45 9.13 3.92 9.19
CA SER A 45 9.61 2.62 8.71
C SER A 45 8.48 1.67 8.31
N SER A 46 7.32 1.72 8.96
CA SER A 46 6.15 0.89 8.64
C SER A 46 5.58 1.15 7.25
N ASN A 47 5.72 2.37 6.73
CA ASN A 47 5.21 2.75 5.40
C ASN A 47 5.86 1.98 4.23
N ILE A 48 6.97 1.28 4.44
CA ILE A 48 7.65 0.46 3.42
C ILE A 48 7.03 -0.94 3.26
N ILE A 49 6.25 -1.41 4.23
CA ILE A 49 5.68 -2.77 4.24
C ILE A 49 4.77 -2.99 3.03
N THR A 50 3.78 -2.12 2.86
CA THR A 50 2.78 -2.24 1.77
C THR A 50 3.42 -2.23 0.37
N PRO A 51 4.29 -1.28 0.00
CA PRO A 51 5.00 -1.31 -1.26
C PRO A 51 5.81 -2.59 -1.48
N THR A 52 6.50 -3.07 -0.45
CA THR A 52 7.31 -4.29 -0.55
C THR A 52 6.45 -5.51 -0.84
N VAL A 53 5.37 -5.71 -0.08
CA VAL A 53 4.43 -6.83 -0.29
C VAL A 53 3.85 -6.81 -1.71
N VAL A 54 3.42 -5.64 -2.19
CA VAL A 54 2.85 -5.49 -3.54
C VAL A 54 3.86 -5.85 -4.63
N VAL A 55 5.09 -5.37 -4.52
CA VAL A 55 6.14 -5.64 -5.51
C VAL A 55 6.50 -7.13 -5.54
N PHE A 56 6.65 -7.78 -4.38
CA PHE A 56 6.91 -9.22 -4.32
C PHE A 56 5.72 -10.06 -4.80
N ALA A 57 4.50 -9.68 -4.46
CA ALA A 57 3.30 -10.32 -5.00
C ALA A 57 3.27 -10.23 -6.54
N PHE A 58 3.61 -9.05 -7.10
CA PHE A 58 3.73 -8.90 -8.55
C PHE A 58 4.85 -9.79 -9.14
N ALA A 59 5.98 -9.93 -8.48
CA ALA A 59 7.08 -10.79 -8.92
C ALA A 59 6.67 -12.27 -9.03
N VAL A 60 5.85 -12.77 -8.09
CA VAL A 60 5.29 -14.14 -8.11
C VAL A 60 4.50 -14.42 -9.40
N PHE A 61 3.86 -13.42 -9.99
CA PHE A 61 3.13 -13.57 -11.26
C PHE A 61 3.99 -13.27 -12.48
N PHE A 62 4.82 -12.24 -12.41
CA PHE A 62 5.57 -11.76 -13.56
C PHE A 62 6.75 -12.67 -13.95
N ILE A 63 7.51 -13.20 -12.99
CA ILE A 63 8.61 -14.14 -13.27
C ILE A 63 8.11 -15.39 -14.00
N PRO A 64 7.09 -16.12 -13.51
CA PRO A 64 6.51 -17.23 -14.27
C PRO A 64 6.00 -16.81 -15.63
N TYR A 65 5.34 -15.66 -15.74
CA TYR A 65 4.82 -15.17 -17.01
C TYR A 65 5.94 -15.00 -18.06
N THR A 66 7.04 -14.35 -17.73
CA THR A 66 8.17 -14.11 -18.65
C THR A 66 8.84 -15.42 -19.04
N HIS A 67 9.09 -16.31 -18.09
CA HIS A 67 9.69 -17.62 -18.32
C HIS A 67 8.80 -18.54 -19.18
N PHE A 68 7.50 -18.61 -18.88
CA PHE A 68 6.55 -19.37 -19.71
C PHE A 68 6.45 -18.80 -21.12
N SER A 69 6.43 -17.48 -21.26
CA SER A 69 6.38 -16.83 -22.57
C SER A 69 7.64 -17.09 -23.40
N PHE A 70 8.81 -17.07 -22.77
CA PHE A 70 10.09 -17.39 -23.39
C PHE A 70 10.15 -18.85 -23.86
N ASN A 71 9.81 -19.79 -22.99
CA ASN A 71 9.82 -21.23 -23.31
C ASN A 71 8.78 -21.58 -24.38
N LEU A 72 7.61 -20.93 -24.37
CA LEU A 72 6.58 -21.12 -25.39
C LEU A 72 7.09 -20.75 -26.80
N GLN A 73 7.95 -19.75 -26.92
CA GLN A 73 8.55 -19.36 -28.21
C GLN A 73 9.59 -20.37 -28.67
N ASN A 74 10.24 -21.07 -27.74
CA ASN A 74 11.27 -22.06 -28.03
C ASN A 74 10.73 -23.50 -28.12
N GLU A 75 9.41 -23.74 -27.87
CA GLU A 75 8.80 -25.08 -27.91
C GLU A 75 9.09 -25.82 -29.21
N ARG A 76 8.99 -25.13 -30.35
CA ARG A 76 9.30 -25.74 -31.67
C ARG A 76 10.76 -26.21 -31.75
N LYS A 77 11.71 -25.44 -31.24
CA LYS A 77 13.13 -25.80 -31.16
C LYS A 77 13.32 -27.07 -30.31
N TYR A 78 12.63 -27.16 -29.18
CA TYR A 78 12.69 -28.33 -28.31
C TYR A 78 12.07 -29.56 -28.97
N GLY A 79 10.91 -29.41 -29.63
CA GLY A 79 10.28 -30.49 -30.40
C GLY A 79 11.13 -31.02 -31.55
N ILE A 80 11.84 -30.14 -32.28
CA ILE A 80 12.78 -30.57 -33.33
C ILE A 80 13.97 -31.34 -32.73
N MET A 81 14.54 -30.88 -31.60
CA MET A 81 15.61 -31.58 -30.90
C MET A 81 15.19 -32.99 -30.47
N GLU A 82 13.99 -33.15 -29.93
CA GLU A 82 13.45 -34.45 -29.54
C GLU A 82 13.15 -35.34 -30.76
N ALA A 83 12.61 -34.79 -31.86
CA ALA A 83 12.36 -35.49 -33.11
C ALA A 83 13.66 -35.96 -33.79
N THR A 84 14.80 -35.27 -33.58
CA THR A 84 16.13 -35.67 -34.08
C THR A 84 16.86 -36.64 -33.18
N GLY A 85 16.20 -37.16 -32.11
CA GLY A 85 16.72 -38.25 -31.27
C GLY A 85 17.37 -37.79 -29.95
N VAL A 86 17.27 -36.51 -29.58
CA VAL A 86 17.72 -36.05 -28.27
C VAL A 86 16.79 -36.67 -27.19
N SER A 87 17.38 -37.33 -26.21
CA SER A 87 16.57 -37.95 -25.12
C SER A 87 15.83 -36.90 -24.29
N TRP A 88 14.65 -37.27 -23.78
CA TRP A 88 13.92 -36.38 -22.87
C TRP A 88 14.76 -35.93 -21.67
N ARG A 89 15.64 -36.80 -21.17
CA ARG A 89 16.54 -36.47 -20.04
C ARG A 89 17.56 -35.39 -20.38
N ASP A 90 18.04 -35.33 -21.59
CA ASP A 90 19.00 -34.33 -22.04
C ASP A 90 18.30 -33.03 -22.43
N LEU A 91 17.08 -33.15 -22.97
CA LEU A 91 16.26 -31.99 -23.30
C LEU A 91 15.88 -31.18 -22.04
N TRP A 92 15.40 -31.84 -20.98
CA TRP A 92 15.03 -31.10 -19.78
C TRP A 92 16.24 -30.51 -19.05
N LYS A 93 17.41 -31.17 -19.05
CA LYS A 93 18.66 -30.61 -18.55
C LYS A 93 19.04 -29.34 -19.32
N PHE A 94 18.93 -29.37 -20.64
CA PHE A 94 19.18 -28.21 -21.49
C PHE A 94 18.25 -27.04 -21.15
N VAL A 95 16.94 -27.30 -21.04
CA VAL A 95 15.94 -26.27 -20.69
C VAL A 95 16.20 -25.72 -19.27
N LEU A 96 16.53 -26.58 -18.32
CA LEU A 96 16.87 -26.17 -16.96
C LEU A 96 18.12 -25.27 -16.95
N MET A 97 19.19 -25.67 -17.63
CA MET A 97 20.43 -24.90 -17.70
C MET A 97 20.22 -23.56 -18.43
N GLU A 98 19.45 -23.54 -19.53
CA GLU A 98 19.10 -22.31 -20.25
C GLU A 98 18.33 -21.32 -19.36
N ASN A 99 17.30 -21.79 -18.65
CA ASN A 99 16.52 -20.95 -17.74
C ASN A 99 17.33 -20.52 -16.50
N ALA A 100 18.18 -21.38 -15.96
CA ALA A 100 19.02 -21.08 -14.79
C ALA A 100 20.08 -20.01 -15.13
N LEU A 101 20.71 -20.09 -16.30
CA LEU A 101 21.66 -19.08 -16.78
C LEU A 101 20.99 -17.72 -16.94
N LEU A 102 19.80 -17.70 -17.56
CA LEU A 102 19.04 -16.46 -17.76
C LEU A 102 18.57 -15.85 -16.45
N ALA A 103 18.10 -16.67 -15.51
CA ALA A 103 17.74 -16.25 -14.17
C ALA A 103 18.95 -15.70 -13.39
N GLY A 104 20.08 -16.41 -13.44
CA GLY A 104 21.34 -16.00 -12.80
C GLY A 104 21.85 -14.65 -13.33
N CYS A 105 21.89 -14.47 -14.65
CA CYS A 105 22.26 -13.18 -15.26
C CYS A 105 21.30 -12.05 -14.81
N SER A 106 19.99 -12.33 -14.80
CA SER A 106 18.99 -11.34 -14.39
C SER A 106 19.11 -10.98 -12.91
N LEU A 107 19.38 -11.96 -12.04
CA LEU A 107 19.63 -11.74 -10.61
C LEU A 107 20.85 -10.87 -10.37
N ILE A 108 21.99 -11.19 -10.98
CA ILE A 108 23.24 -10.45 -10.78
C ILE A 108 23.10 -9.00 -11.26
N LEU A 109 22.59 -8.79 -12.48
CA LEU A 109 22.38 -7.45 -13.03
C LEU A 109 21.31 -6.67 -12.27
N GLY A 110 20.24 -7.34 -11.86
CA GLY A 110 19.15 -6.74 -11.08
C GLY A 110 19.60 -6.33 -9.68
N LEU A 111 20.38 -7.17 -8.99
CA LEU A 111 20.99 -6.83 -7.71
C LEU A 111 21.93 -5.63 -7.83
N ALA A 112 22.84 -5.64 -8.79
CA ALA A 112 23.78 -4.54 -8.99
C ALA A 112 23.06 -3.20 -9.25
N SER A 113 22.07 -3.20 -10.15
CA SER A 113 21.27 -2.00 -10.44
C SER A 113 20.36 -1.59 -9.27
N GLY A 114 19.83 -2.56 -8.53
CA GLY A 114 19.00 -2.32 -7.35
C GLY A 114 19.79 -1.72 -6.19
N ILE A 115 21.02 -2.17 -5.93
CA ILE A 115 21.95 -1.55 -4.97
C ILE A 115 22.23 -0.10 -5.32
N MET A 116 22.49 0.17 -6.60
CA MET A 116 22.73 1.54 -7.09
C MET A 116 21.51 2.43 -6.87
N LEU A 117 20.32 1.93 -7.20
CA LEU A 117 19.06 2.66 -7.03
C LEU A 117 18.77 2.91 -5.53
N LEU A 118 18.99 1.91 -4.68
CA LEU A 118 18.83 2.03 -3.23
C LEU A 118 19.74 3.10 -2.63
N THR A 119 21.00 3.11 -3.02
CA THR A 119 21.98 4.10 -2.56
C THR A 119 21.59 5.53 -2.99
N LEU A 120 21.11 5.67 -4.23
CA LEU A 120 20.61 6.95 -4.74
C LEU A 120 19.37 7.42 -3.95
N PHE A 121 18.44 6.50 -3.69
CA PHE A 121 17.23 6.78 -2.93
C PHE A 121 17.55 7.31 -1.53
N PHE A 122 18.43 6.67 -0.77
CA PHE A 122 18.79 7.15 0.56
C PHE A 122 19.43 8.53 0.54
N LYS A 123 20.25 8.88 -0.48
CA LYS A 123 20.79 10.23 -0.62
C LYS A 123 19.70 11.28 -0.87
N VAL A 124 18.69 10.94 -1.68
CA VAL A 124 17.55 11.82 -1.95
C VAL A 124 16.66 11.95 -0.72
N PHE A 125 16.44 10.84 -0.02
CA PHE A 125 15.63 10.76 1.18
C PHE A 125 16.15 11.68 2.30
N VAL A 126 17.44 11.59 2.61
CA VAL A 126 18.09 12.47 3.59
C VAL A 126 17.88 13.95 3.25
N LYS A 127 18.00 14.30 1.95
CA LYS A 127 17.84 15.69 1.51
C LYS A 127 16.41 16.22 1.59
N ILE A 128 15.41 15.36 1.36
CA ILE A 128 14.00 15.77 1.33
C ILE A 128 13.38 15.80 2.73
N ILE A 129 13.72 14.81 3.56
CA ILE A 129 13.07 14.62 4.88
C ILE A 129 13.86 15.32 5.99
N GLY A 130 15.15 15.63 5.74
CA GLY A 130 15.99 16.34 6.70
C GLY A 130 16.42 15.48 7.90
N ILE A 131 16.37 14.15 7.77
CA ILE A 131 16.86 13.21 8.79
C ILE A 131 18.26 12.77 8.40
N GLU A 132 19.25 13.01 9.27
CA GLU A 132 20.61 12.52 9.06
C GLU A 132 20.70 11.04 9.44
N PHE A 133 20.95 10.18 8.46
CA PHE A 133 21.17 8.75 8.69
C PHE A 133 22.67 8.45 8.80
N ASN A 134 23.11 8.07 9.98
CA ASN A 134 24.45 7.57 10.24
C ASN A 134 24.54 6.04 10.15
N PHE A 135 23.83 5.42 9.20
CA PHE A 135 23.89 3.97 9.01
C PHE A 135 24.16 3.61 7.54
N PRO A 136 24.75 2.44 7.26
CA PRO A 136 25.01 2.00 5.90
C PRO A 136 23.70 1.71 5.17
N ALA A 137 23.55 2.27 3.97
CA ALA A 137 22.40 2.02 3.09
C ALA A 137 22.21 0.52 2.76
N ILE A 138 23.25 -0.29 2.94
CA ILE A 138 23.27 -1.71 2.60
C ILE A 138 23.70 -2.51 3.83
N SER A 139 22.83 -3.42 4.28
CA SER A 139 23.13 -4.44 5.28
C SER A 139 23.19 -5.83 4.63
N ILE A 140 23.83 -6.80 5.28
CA ILE A 140 23.87 -8.18 4.78
C ILE A 140 22.44 -8.73 4.61
N ASN A 141 21.56 -8.46 5.57
CA ASN A 141 20.17 -8.90 5.52
C ASN A 141 19.39 -8.24 4.37
N SER A 142 19.68 -6.98 4.03
CA SER A 142 19.04 -6.28 2.93
C SER A 142 19.40 -6.85 1.55
N VAL A 143 20.53 -7.61 1.46
CA VAL A 143 20.93 -8.31 0.22
C VAL A 143 20.43 -9.75 0.21
N LEU A 144 20.66 -10.50 1.30
CA LEU A 144 20.41 -11.94 1.33
C LEU A 144 18.91 -12.29 1.31
N ARG A 145 18.08 -11.62 2.12
CA ARG A 145 16.65 -11.98 2.23
C ARG A 145 15.86 -11.75 0.94
N PRO A 146 15.93 -10.59 0.26
CA PRO A 146 15.28 -10.42 -1.03
C PRO A 146 15.79 -11.37 -2.10
N SER A 147 17.12 -11.63 -2.12
CA SER A 147 17.74 -12.55 -3.07
C SER A 147 17.23 -13.98 -2.89
N PHE A 148 17.10 -14.43 -1.64
CA PHE A 148 16.58 -15.76 -1.32
C PHE A 148 15.10 -15.90 -1.71
N ALA A 149 14.27 -14.89 -1.43
CA ALA A 149 12.88 -14.88 -1.84
C ALA A 149 12.72 -14.97 -3.37
N LEU A 150 13.50 -14.20 -4.12
CA LEU A 150 13.51 -14.25 -5.58
C LEU A 150 14.01 -15.59 -6.12
N LEU A 151 15.05 -16.15 -5.51
CA LEU A 151 15.58 -17.47 -5.89
C LEU A 151 14.50 -18.54 -5.77
N ILE A 152 13.73 -18.56 -4.69
CA ILE A 152 12.59 -19.50 -4.51
C ILE A 152 11.59 -19.35 -5.66
N ILE A 153 11.21 -18.12 -6.01
CA ILE A 153 10.26 -17.87 -7.12
C ILE A 153 10.82 -18.41 -8.43
N TYR A 154 12.10 -18.19 -8.73
CA TYR A 154 12.75 -18.71 -9.93
C TYR A 154 12.78 -20.24 -9.95
N ILE A 155 13.16 -20.90 -8.85
CA ILE A 155 13.20 -22.37 -8.75
C ILE A 155 11.81 -22.95 -9.00
N LEU A 156 10.77 -22.44 -8.33
CA LEU A 156 9.40 -22.90 -8.51
C LEU A 156 8.92 -22.70 -9.95
N THR A 157 9.31 -21.59 -10.57
CA THR A 157 8.99 -21.29 -11.98
C THR A 157 9.63 -22.30 -12.92
N VAL A 158 10.91 -22.59 -12.75
CA VAL A 158 11.63 -23.55 -13.60
C VAL A 158 11.06 -24.96 -13.46
N ILE A 159 10.74 -25.39 -12.22
CA ILE A 159 10.07 -26.68 -11.96
C ILE A 159 8.73 -26.74 -12.71
N ALA A 160 7.92 -25.68 -12.61
CA ALA A 160 6.62 -25.64 -13.29
C ALA A 160 6.76 -25.70 -14.83
N ILE A 161 7.82 -25.13 -15.40
CA ILE A 161 8.11 -25.22 -16.84
C ILE A 161 8.46 -26.65 -17.24
N VAL A 162 9.35 -27.31 -16.49
CA VAL A 162 9.75 -28.69 -16.77
C VAL A 162 8.54 -29.62 -16.70
N ILE A 163 7.69 -29.49 -15.67
CA ILE A 163 6.44 -30.26 -15.53
C ILE A 163 5.51 -30.00 -16.72
N ARG A 164 5.40 -28.76 -17.17
CA ARG A 164 4.57 -28.43 -18.33
C ARG A 164 5.11 -29.07 -19.61
N LEU A 165 6.40 -28.96 -19.88
CA LEU A 165 7.03 -29.53 -21.07
C LEU A 165 6.91 -31.07 -21.10
N SER A 166 6.99 -31.74 -19.95
CA SER A 166 6.82 -33.20 -19.87
C SER A 166 5.42 -33.70 -20.24
N ARG A 167 4.43 -32.81 -20.28
CA ARG A 167 3.02 -33.14 -20.60
C ARG A 167 2.64 -32.83 -22.04
N ILE A 168 3.53 -32.21 -22.81
CA ILE A 168 3.30 -31.81 -24.21
C ILE A 168 3.94 -32.85 -25.12
N THR A 169 3.23 -33.29 -26.15
CA THR A 169 3.76 -34.26 -27.14
C THR A 169 4.66 -33.56 -28.16
N VAL A 170 5.65 -34.28 -28.73
CA VAL A 170 6.53 -33.78 -29.79
C VAL A 170 5.75 -33.20 -30.97
N LYS A 171 4.65 -33.86 -31.34
CA LYS A 171 3.74 -33.37 -32.37
C LYS A 171 3.17 -32.00 -32.03
N GLU A 172 2.72 -31.79 -30.79
CA GLU A 172 2.19 -30.49 -30.32
C GLU A 172 3.25 -29.42 -30.26
N MET A 173 4.53 -29.78 -30.00
CA MET A 173 5.66 -28.85 -29.99
C MET A 173 6.06 -28.40 -31.40
N ILE A 174 6.04 -29.29 -32.40
CA ILE A 174 6.48 -29.01 -33.79
C ILE A 174 5.35 -28.38 -34.58
N GLU A 175 4.16 -28.94 -34.51
CA GLU A 175 3.00 -28.34 -35.13
C GLU A 175 2.75 -27.00 -34.44
N ASP A 176 2.83 -25.90 -35.22
CA ASP A 176 2.26 -24.59 -34.84
C ASP A 176 0.71 -24.72 -34.69
N SER A 177 0.25 -25.93 -34.43
CA SER A 177 -1.12 -26.31 -34.11
C SER A 177 -1.48 -25.79 -32.71
N LYS A 178 -1.23 -24.49 -32.51
CA LYS A 178 -2.11 -23.73 -31.64
C LYS A 178 -3.47 -23.75 -32.33
N LYS A 179 -4.09 -24.96 -32.43
CA LYS A 179 -5.52 -25.03 -32.42
C LYS A 179 -5.91 -24.06 -31.33
N VAL A 180 -6.47 -22.92 -31.75
CA VAL A 180 -7.09 -21.97 -30.85
C VAL A 180 -7.93 -22.86 -29.94
N ARG A 181 -7.37 -23.26 -28.79
CA ARG A 181 -8.18 -23.82 -27.72
C ARG A 181 -9.04 -22.65 -27.28
N ILE A 182 -10.00 -22.33 -28.17
CA ILE A 182 -11.16 -21.56 -27.79
C ILE A 182 -11.68 -22.40 -26.64
N GLY A 183 -11.45 -21.88 -25.44
CA GLY A 183 -11.92 -22.59 -24.28
C GLY A 183 -13.39 -22.89 -24.57
N LYS A 184 -13.75 -24.19 -24.61
CA LYS A 184 -15.10 -24.66 -24.81
C LYS A 184 -16.13 -24.09 -23.84
N SER A 185 -15.75 -23.17 -23.02
CA SER A 185 -16.43 -22.64 -21.85
C SER A 185 -16.38 -21.10 -21.76
N SER A 186 -16.67 -20.40 -22.84
CA SER A 186 -17.11 -19.01 -22.70
C SER A 186 -18.58 -19.04 -22.29
N SER A 187 -18.85 -18.81 -21.03
CA SER A 187 -20.20 -18.83 -20.47
C SER A 187 -20.74 -17.40 -20.36
N ILE A 188 -21.95 -17.21 -20.86
CA ILE A 188 -22.68 -15.95 -20.67
C ILE A 188 -22.95 -15.70 -19.19
N VAL A 189 -23.12 -16.76 -18.41
CA VAL A 189 -23.30 -16.70 -16.95
C VAL A 189 -22.07 -16.08 -16.29
N LEU A 190 -20.85 -16.54 -16.63
CA LEU A 190 -19.60 -16.00 -16.08
C LEU A 190 -19.36 -14.55 -16.52
N LEU A 191 -19.84 -14.14 -17.68
CA LEU A 191 -19.77 -12.75 -18.10
C LEU A 191 -20.72 -11.88 -17.26
N LEU A 192 -21.95 -12.35 -17.02
CA LEU A 192 -22.92 -11.64 -16.19
C LEU A 192 -22.48 -11.60 -14.71
N THR A 193 -21.93 -12.68 -14.17
CA THR A 193 -21.37 -12.66 -12.81
C THR A 193 -20.18 -11.69 -12.69
N GLY A 194 -19.37 -11.56 -13.74
CA GLY A 194 -18.32 -10.53 -13.78
C GLY A 194 -18.89 -9.11 -13.72
N LEU A 195 -19.97 -8.85 -14.48
CA LEU A 195 -20.64 -7.56 -14.48
C LEU A 195 -21.29 -7.25 -13.12
N THR A 196 -21.99 -8.22 -12.53
CA THR A 196 -22.61 -8.06 -11.20
C THR A 196 -21.55 -7.81 -10.11
N ALA A 197 -20.39 -8.47 -10.18
CA ALA A 197 -19.28 -8.22 -9.25
C ALA A 197 -18.73 -6.78 -9.36
N ILE A 198 -18.62 -6.24 -10.57
CA ILE A 198 -18.20 -4.84 -10.78
C ILE A 198 -19.26 -3.89 -10.23
N CYS A 199 -20.55 -4.11 -10.56
CA CYS A 199 -21.64 -3.27 -10.03
C CYS A 199 -21.70 -3.31 -8.49
N TYR A 200 -21.57 -4.50 -7.90
CA TYR A 200 -21.51 -4.67 -6.45
C TYR A 200 -20.35 -3.87 -5.83
N SER A 201 -19.16 -3.94 -6.43
CA SER A 201 -18.00 -3.18 -5.95
C SER A 201 -18.21 -1.68 -6.04
N ILE A 202 -18.78 -1.18 -7.13
CA ILE A 202 -19.08 0.25 -7.30
C ILE A 202 -20.10 0.71 -6.25
N ILE A 203 -21.20 -0.03 -6.11
CA ILE A 203 -22.24 0.25 -5.11
C ILE A 203 -21.63 0.19 -3.70
N GLY A 204 -20.81 -0.82 -3.42
CA GLY A 204 -20.12 -0.99 -2.15
C GLY A 204 -19.26 0.21 -1.80
N VAL A 205 -18.44 0.68 -2.74
CA VAL A 205 -17.55 1.84 -2.54
C VAL A 205 -18.33 3.14 -2.32
N PHE A 206 -19.44 3.36 -3.03
CA PHE A 206 -20.16 4.64 -2.97
C PHE A 206 -21.24 4.72 -1.89
N PHE A 207 -21.84 3.58 -1.50
CA PHE A 207 -23.03 3.58 -0.64
C PHE A 207 -22.91 2.77 0.65
N ILE A 208 -22.02 1.77 0.71
CA ILE A 208 -21.93 0.83 1.84
C ILE A 208 -20.64 1.03 2.64
N PHE A 209 -19.61 1.62 2.01
CA PHE A 209 -18.33 1.82 2.66
C PHE A 209 -18.42 2.90 3.73
N ASP A 210 -18.00 2.56 4.95
CA ASP A 210 -17.98 3.42 6.13
C ASP A 210 -16.57 3.46 6.73
N GLN A 211 -16.27 4.52 7.50
CA GLN A 211 -14.96 4.77 8.11
C GLN A 211 -14.52 3.66 9.06
N THR A 212 -15.50 3.00 9.71
CA THR A 212 -15.26 1.96 10.72
C THR A 212 -14.55 0.71 10.18
N ASN A 213 -14.42 0.54 8.85
CA ASN A 213 -13.89 -0.71 8.29
C ASN A 213 -13.11 -0.53 6.98
N THR A 214 -11.93 0.10 7.07
CA THR A 214 -11.03 0.36 5.93
C THR A 214 -10.71 -0.90 5.12
N ASN A 215 -10.68 -2.08 5.77
CA ASN A 215 -10.45 -3.35 5.09
C ASN A 215 -11.50 -3.68 4.02
N ARG A 216 -12.72 -3.19 4.14
CA ARG A 216 -13.78 -3.38 3.13
C ARG A 216 -13.42 -2.77 1.77
N LEU A 217 -12.68 -1.66 1.75
CA LEU A 217 -12.22 -1.04 0.49
C LEU A 217 -11.34 -1.99 -0.32
N ILE A 218 -10.42 -2.68 0.37
CA ILE A 218 -9.55 -3.69 -0.26
C ILE A 218 -10.39 -4.84 -0.83
N VAL A 219 -11.41 -5.29 -0.11
CA VAL A 219 -12.32 -6.35 -0.58
C VAL A 219 -13.06 -5.89 -1.85
N TYR A 220 -13.62 -4.69 -1.88
CA TYR A 220 -14.29 -4.15 -3.07
C TYR A 220 -13.33 -4.04 -4.26
N TYR A 221 -12.09 -3.60 -4.03
CA TYR A 221 -11.06 -3.55 -5.08
C TYR A 221 -10.77 -4.94 -5.66
N VAL A 222 -10.55 -5.95 -4.81
CA VAL A 222 -10.28 -7.32 -5.24
C VAL A 222 -11.49 -7.92 -5.99
N VAL A 223 -12.71 -7.72 -5.50
CA VAL A 223 -13.95 -8.19 -6.16
C VAL A 223 -14.11 -7.54 -7.53
N MET A 224 -13.79 -6.25 -7.67
CA MET A 224 -13.81 -5.53 -8.94
C MET A 224 -12.78 -6.12 -9.93
N LEU A 225 -11.56 -6.41 -9.50
CA LEU A 225 -10.54 -7.04 -10.34
C LEU A 225 -10.96 -8.46 -10.79
N ILE A 226 -11.55 -9.24 -9.89
CA ILE A 226 -12.11 -10.58 -10.24
C ILE A 226 -13.22 -10.42 -11.28
N GLY A 227 -14.13 -9.47 -11.11
CA GLY A 227 -15.19 -9.17 -12.07
C GLY A 227 -14.64 -8.83 -13.46
N ILE A 228 -13.63 -7.99 -13.53
CA ILE A 228 -12.94 -7.62 -14.78
C ILE A 228 -12.25 -8.82 -15.42
N TYR A 229 -11.58 -9.66 -14.62
CA TYR A 229 -10.98 -10.89 -15.14
C TYR A 229 -12.00 -11.82 -15.76
N LEU A 230 -13.16 -11.99 -15.12
CA LEU A 230 -14.27 -12.79 -15.65
C LEU A 230 -14.82 -12.20 -16.94
N MET A 231 -15.00 -10.88 -17.03
CA MET A 231 -15.44 -10.21 -18.25
C MET A 231 -14.45 -10.38 -19.39
N ILE A 232 -13.15 -10.14 -19.16
CA ILE A 232 -12.10 -10.32 -20.17
C ILE A 232 -12.06 -11.78 -20.63
N SER A 233 -12.07 -12.74 -19.69
CA SER A 233 -11.98 -14.17 -20.00
C SER A 233 -13.16 -14.68 -20.82
N ASN A 234 -14.34 -14.10 -20.68
CA ASN A 234 -15.56 -14.48 -21.37
C ASN A 234 -15.96 -13.52 -22.50
N SER A 235 -15.12 -12.55 -22.86
CA SER A 235 -15.39 -11.55 -23.91
C SER A 235 -15.66 -12.17 -25.29
N TYR A 236 -15.30 -13.43 -25.51
CA TYR A 236 -15.66 -14.17 -26.72
C TYR A 236 -17.17 -14.29 -26.94
N VAL A 237 -17.96 -14.33 -25.87
CA VAL A 237 -19.45 -14.30 -25.95
C VAL A 237 -19.92 -13.02 -26.66
N LEU A 238 -19.25 -11.88 -26.38
CA LEU A 238 -19.56 -10.61 -27.03
C LEU A 238 -19.27 -10.67 -28.55
N MET A 239 -18.22 -11.38 -28.97
CA MET A 239 -17.92 -11.57 -30.40
C MET A 239 -18.99 -12.41 -31.09
N ILE A 240 -19.51 -13.47 -30.43
CA ILE A 240 -20.63 -14.27 -30.97
C ILE A 240 -21.90 -13.43 -31.06
N TRP A 241 -22.18 -12.63 -30.04
CA TRP A 241 -23.33 -11.72 -30.01
C TRP A 241 -23.24 -10.69 -31.13
N LEU A 242 -22.05 -10.08 -31.32
CA LEU A 242 -21.80 -9.10 -32.39
C LEU A 242 -22.02 -9.70 -33.79
N LYS A 243 -21.55 -10.94 -34.01
CA LYS A 243 -21.78 -11.67 -35.25
C LYS A 243 -23.27 -11.87 -35.55
N LYS A 244 -24.07 -12.15 -34.50
CA LYS A 244 -25.51 -12.42 -34.65
C LYS A 244 -26.33 -11.15 -34.90
N HIS A 245 -26.02 -10.05 -34.18
CA HIS A 245 -26.87 -8.83 -34.18
C HIS A 245 -26.34 -7.70 -35.07
N ARG A 246 -25.02 -7.70 -35.39
CA ARG A 246 -24.36 -6.67 -36.21
C ARG A 246 -23.39 -7.28 -37.22
N PRO A 247 -23.87 -8.13 -38.16
CA PRO A 247 -23.01 -8.88 -39.08
C PRO A 247 -22.10 -7.97 -39.92
N ASN A 248 -22.61 -6.85 -40.42
CA ASN A 248 -21.83 -5.89 -41.21
C ASN A 248 -20.60 -5.35 -40.45
N MET A 249 -20.77 -5.06 -39.16
CA MET A 249 -19.70 -4.56 -38.31
C MET A 249 -18.68 -5.68 -37.99
N PHE A 250 -19.17 -6.91 -37.81
CA PHE A 250 -18.32 -8.09 -37.58
C PHE A 250 -17.44 -8.40 -38.80
N TYR A 251 -18.04 -8.50 -40.00
CA TYR A 251 -17.31 -8.85 -41.20
C TYR A 251 -16.35 -7.75 -41.66
N LYS A 252 -16.71 -6.47 -41.48
CA LYS A 252 -15.81 -5.34 -41.76
C LYS A 252 -14.53 -5.36 -40.94
N ASN A 253 -14.58 -5.87 -39.70
CA ASN A 253 -13.45 -5.93 -38.78
C ASN A 253 -12.90 -7.37 -38.61
N LEU A 254 -13.19 -8.27 -39.54
CA LEU A 254 -12.82 -9.68 -39.48
C LEU A 254 -11.31 -9.91 -39.29
N PRO A 255 -10.37 -9.17 -39.95
CA PRO A 255 -8.94 -9.33 -39.73
C PRO A 255 -8.53 -9.04 -38.28
N VAL A 256 -9.06 -7.96 -37.69
CA VAL A 256 -8.79 -7.57 -36.30
C VAL A 256 -9.33 -8.61 -35.32
N ILE A 257 -10.59 -9.04 -35.53
CA ILE A 257 -11.24 -10.05 -34.70
C ILE A 257 -10.51 -11.39 -34.79
N GLY A 258 -10.03 -11.76 -35.99
CA GLY A 258 -9.23 -12.96 -36.22
C GLY A 258 -7.92 -12.96 -35.43
N SER A 259 -7.16 -11.86 -35.52
CA SER A 259 -5.89 -11.69 -34.80
C SER A 259 -6.08 -11.70 -33.28
N ILE A 260 -7.06 -10.97 -32.77
CA ILE A 260 -7.37 -10.96 -31.33
C ILE A 260 -7.76 -12.35 -30.85
N ARG A 261 -8.61 -13.07 -31.61
CA ARG A 261 -9.07 -14.42 -31.26
C ARG A 261 -7.92 -15.41 -31.22
N GLN A 262 -7.02 -15.37 -32.18
CA GLN A 262 -5.87 -16.27 -32.25
C GLN A 262 -4.92 -16.08 -31.06
N ASN A 263 -4.73 -14.84 -30.63
CA ASN A 263 -3.87 -14.46 -29.53
C ASN A 263 -4.58 -14.32 -28.18
N PHE A 264 -5.88 -14.65 -28.12
CA PHE A 264 -6.74 -14.33 -26.99
C PHE A 264 -6.20 -14.80 -25.63
N SER A 265 -5.77 -16.07 -25.55
CA SER A 265 -5.29 -16.66 -24.28
C SER A 265 -4.07 -15.93 -23.69
N MET A 266 -3.19 -15.39 -24.55
CA MET A 266 -2.02 -14.62 -24.13
C MET A 266 -2.36 -13.16 -23.89
N ASN A 267 -3.17 -12.57 -24.75
CA ASN A 267 -3.58 -11.17 -24.65
C ASN A 267 -4.41 -10.91 -23.37
N LYS A 268 -5.33 -11.80 -23.02
CA LYS A 268 -6.16 -11.63 -21.82
C LYS A 268 -5.36 -11.49 -20.53
N ARG A 269 -4.27 -12.25 -20.38
CA ARG A 269 -3.40 -12.17 -19.21
C ARG A 269 -2.69 -10.83 -19.12
N ILE A 270 -2.16 -10.35 -20.24
CA ILE A 270 -1.44 -9.07 -20.30
C ILE A 270 -2.40 -7.91 -20.06
N ILE A 271 -3.57 -7.94 -20.70
CA ILE A 271 -4.62 -6.95 -20.50
C ILE A 271 -4.97 -6.86 -19.02
N PHE A 272 -5.22 -8.01 -18.38
CA PHE A 272 -5.57 -8.06 -16.97
C PHE A 272 -4.44 -7.54 -16.07
N PHE A 273 -3.20 -7.98 -16.27
CA PHE A 273 -2.06 -7.49 -15.48
C PHE A 273 -1.80 -5.99 -15.67
N SER A 274 -1.95 -5.49 -16.91
CA SER A 274 -1.82 -4.06 -17.18
C SER A 274 -2.90 -3.25 -16.45
N ILE A 275 -4.15 -3.75 -16.42
CA ILE A 275 -5.24 -3.13 -15.66
C ILE A 275 -4.91 -3.13 -14.16
N CYS A 276 -4.50 -4.26 -13.60
CA CYS A 276 -4.14 -4.36 -12.18
C CYS A 276 -3.03 -3.37 -11.82
N LEU A 277 -1.94 -3.32 -12.60
CA LEU A 277 -0.82 -2.43 -12.33
C LEU A 277 -1.20 -0.95 -12.40
N ILE A 278 -1.84 -0.53 -13.49
CA ILE A 278 -2.17 0.88 -13.69
C ILE A 278 -3.24 1.34 -12.68
N SER A 279 -4.27 0.52 -12.42
CA SER A 279 -5.30 0.86 -11.43
C SER A 279 -4.73 0.96 -10.02
N PHE A 280 -3.80 0.06 -9.67
CA PHE A 280 -3.10 0.11 -8.40
C PHE A 280 -2.24 1.38 -8.29
N VAL A 281 -1.47 1.73 -9.32
CA VAL A 281 -0.64 2.94 -9.37
C VAL A 281 -1.49 4.19 -9.13
N VAL A 282 -2.61 4.33 -9.83
CA VAL A 282 -3.50 5.49 -9.69
C VAL A 282 -4.10 5.57 -8.29
N PHE A 283 -4.63 4.44 -7.80
CA PHE A 283 -5.22 4.38 -6.47
C PHE A 283 -4.18 4.63 -5.37
N PHE A 284 -3.05 3.95 -5.41
CA PHE A 284 -2.06 4.03 -4.33
C PHE A 284 -1.37 5.38 -4.25
N GLN A 285 -1.18 6.07 -5.39
CA GLN A 285 -0.63 7.44 -5.38
C GLN A 285 -1.58 8.42 -4.68
N THR A 286 -2.85 8.37 -5.03
CA THR A 286 -3.87 9.24 -4.42
C THR A 286 -4.12 8.89 -2.95
N PHE A 287 -4.14 7.61 -2.62
CA PHE A 287 -4.21 7.12 -1.25
C PHE A 287 -3.03 7.63 -0.40
N SER A 288 -1.80 7.57 -0.92
CA SER A 288 -0.61 8.03 -0.18
C SER A 288 -0.63 9.54 0.08
N VAL A 289 -1.08 10.33 -0.88
CA VAL A 289 -1.24 11.78 -0.69
C VAL A 289 -2.33 12.09 0.32
N TYR A 290 -3.43 11.34 0.28
CA TYR A 290 -4.52 11.47 1.23
C TYR A 290 -4.07 11.11 2.66
N CYS A 291 -3.46 9.93 2.84
CA CYS A 291 -2.94 9.50 4.16
C CYS A 291 -1.90 10.45 4.73
N SER A 292 -1.02 11.02 3.88
CA SER A 292 -0.05 12.02 4.34
C SER A 292 -0.71 13.26 4.96
N LYS A 293 -1.81 13.75 4.36
CA LYS A 293 -2.56 14.88 4.92
C LYS A 293 -3.34 14.48 6.18
N LEU A 294 -3.89 13.27 6.19
CA LEU A 294 -4.62 12.74 7.32
C LEU A 294 -3.70 12.58 8.55
N MET A 295 -2.48 12.07 8.37
CA MET A 295 -1.50 11.93 9.45
C MET A 295 -1.23 13.26 10.17
N VAL A 296 -1.04 14.34 9.42
CA VAL A 296 -0.82 15.68 10.02
C VAL A 296 -2.08 16.19 10.72
N ARG A 297 -3.26 15.98 10.11
CA ARG A 297 -4.54 16.38 10.71
C ARG A 297 -4.81 15.62 12.01
N ASN A 298 -4.55 14.31 12.02
CA ASN A 298 -4.72 13.49 13.21
C ASN A 298 -3.76 13.94 14.31
N ALA A 299 -2.47 14.20 14.01
CA ALA A 299 -1.52 14.71 14.98
C ALA A 299 -1.97 16.02 15.64
N LEU A 300 -2.67 16.89 14.90
CA LEU A 300 -3.26 18.11 15.45
C LEU A 300 -4.49 17.82 16.31
N ASN A 301 -5.35 16.90 15.89
CA ASN A 301 -6.57 16.54 16.63
C ASN A 301 -6.26 15.77 17.91
N ASP A 302 -5.23 14.89 17.86
CA ASP A 302 -4.82 14.07 18.98
C ASP A 302 -4.06 14.85 20.05
N ASN A 303 -3.55 16.04 19.70
CA ASN A 303 -2.81 16.91 20.60
C ASN A 303 -3.40 18.32 20.60
N PRO A 304 -4.50 18.56 21.33
CA PRO A 304 -5.18 19.86 21.35
C PRO A 304 -4.35 20.98 22.00
N PHE A 305 -3.34 20.63 22.79
CA PHE A 305 -2.44 21.59 23.42
C PHE A 305 -1.03 21.54 22.83
N HIS A 306 -0.39 22.69 22.72
CA HIS A 306 0.97 22.79 22.18
C HIS A 306 1.99 22.01 23.02
N ILE A 307 1.89 22.12 24.36
CA ILE A 307 2.70 21.38 25.33
C ILE A 307 1.76 20.90 26.43
N ALA A 308 1.89 19.63 26.82
CA ALA A 308 1.20 19.09 27.98
C ALA A 308 2.14 18.15 28.74
N TYR A 309 2.13 18.20 30.08
CA TYR A 309 2.93 17.31 30.92
C TYR A 309 2.22 17.03 32.25
N ILE A 310 2.67 15.96 32.94
CA ILE A 310 2.13 15.54 34.21
C ILE A 310 3.07 15.99 35.33
N GLU A 311 2.51 16.68 36.32
CA GLU A 311 3.16 17.07 37.58
C GLU A 311 2.81 16.04 38.63
N CYS A 312 3.75 15.16 39.01
CA CYS A 312 3.59 14.20 40.10
C CYS A 312 4.26 14.71 41.39
N GLU A 313 3.79 14.27 42.57
CA GLU A 313 4.32 14.73 43.85
C GLU A 313 5.83 14.53 44.04
N ASP A 314 6.39 13.49 43.44
CA ASP A 314 7.80 13.14 43.55
C ASP A 314 8.64 13.63 42.35
N GLY A 315 8.06 14.39 41.40
CA GLY A 315 8.72 14.81 40.15
C GLY A 315 9.30 16.23 40.20
N GLU A 316 10.38 16.47 39.46
CA GLU A 316 10.88 17.82 39.20
C GLU A 316 10.15 18.42 38.00
N TYR A 317 9.51 19.55 38.18
CA TYR A 317 8.79 20.28 37.12
C TYR A 317 8.92 21.80 37.28
N PRO A 318 8.82 22.58 36.18
CA PRO A 318 8.95 24.01 36.22
C PRO A 318 7.82 24.68 36.98
N SER A 319 8.13 25.57 37.92
CA SER A 319 7.12 26.36 38.59
C SER A 319 6.50 27.40 37.62
N GLU A 320 5.37 27.99 37.99
CA GLU A 320 4.74 29.03 37.16
C GLU A 320 5.67 30.22 36.87
N LYS A 321 6.52 30.56 37.84
CA LYS A 321 7.53 31.65 37.68
C LYS A 321 8.61 31.24 36.70
N ASP A 322 9.03 29.99 36.75
CA ASP A 322 10.03 29.46 35.83
C ASP A 322 9.47 29.39 34.40
N LEU A 323 8.21 28.99 34.24
CA LEU A 323 7.54 28.96 32.92
C LEU A 323 7.49 30.35 32.28
N ILE A 324 7.17 31.38 33.06
CA ILE A 324 7.20 32.78 32.58
C ILE A 324 8.60 33.19 32.18
N ALA A 325 9.61 32.85 32.99
CA ALA A 325 11.00 33.15 32.69
C ALA A 325 11.52 32.42 31.44
N TYR A 326 11.13 31.15 31.24
CA TYR A 326 11.44 30.41 30.01
C TYR A 326 10.70 30.97 28.79
N ALA A 327 9.45 31.40 28.94
CA ALA A 327 8.71 32.04 27.86
C ALA A 327 9.34 33.36 27.43
N GLU A 328 9.79 34.20 28.36
CA GLU A 328 10.51 35.43 28.08
C GLU A 328 11.84 35.15 27.34
N LYS A 329 12.63 34.17 27.79
CA LYS A 329 13.86 33.73 27.11
C LYS A 329 13.62 33.20 25.72
N ALA A 330 12.55 32.45 25.53
CA ALA A 330 12.15 31.87 24.25
C ALA A 330 11.49 32.90 23.30
N GLY A 331 11.12 34.07 23.79
CA GLY A 331 10.31 35.06 23.06
C GLY A 331 8.90 34.53 22.76
N ALA A 332 8.39 33.62 23.62
CA ALA A 332 7.10 33.00 23.46
C ALA A 332 6.03 33.75 24.28
N VAL A 333 4.86 33.92 23.70
CA VAL A 333 3.66 34.44 24.38
C VAL A 333 2.75 33.25 24.73
N ILE A 334 2.57 33.04 26.01
CA ILE A 334 1.67 32.01 26.51
C ILE A 334 0.24 32.56 26.48
N ASP A 335 -0.61 31.95 25.66
CA ASP A 335 -2.05 32.27 25.54
C ASP A 335 -2.87 31.54 26.60
N LYS A 336 -2.52 30.28 26.90
CA LYS A 336 -3.17 29.46 27.91
C LYS A 336 -2.15 28.69 28.72
N ASN A 337 -2.29 28.76 30.05
CA ASN A 337 -1.56 27.94 31.01
C ASN A 337 -2.56 27.48 32.07
N ALA A 338 -2.88 26.18 32.08
CA ALA A 338 -3.83 25.64 33.05
C ALA A 338 -3.28 24.36 33.69
N ALA A 339 -3.50 24.24 34.99
CA ALA A 339 -3.24 23.04 35.76
C ALA A 339 -4.55 22.33 36.00
N ILE A 340 -4.65 21.08 35.62
CA ILE A 340 -5.84 20.24 35.66
C ILE A 340 -5.62 19.17 36.72
N PRO A 341 -6.27 19.26 37.90
CA PRO A 341 -6.21 18.21 38.91
C PRO A 341 -6.86 16.95 38.36
N THR A 342 -6.17 15.83 38.50
CA THR A 342 -6.60 14.53 38.00
C THR A 342 -6.29 13.42 38.98
N ILE A 343 -7.12 12.40 38.99
CA ILE A 343 -6.89 11.15 39.69
C ILE A 343 -6.37 10.13 38.70
N LEU A 344 -5.32 9.38 39.06
CA LEU A 344 -4.68 8.36 38.26
C LEU A 344 -5.16 6.97 38.68
N ASP A 345 -6.10 6.38 37.93
CA ASP A 345 -6.64 5.03 38.18
C ASP A 345 -6.76 4.22 36.87
N GLY A 346 -5.63 4.01 36.18
CA GLY A 346 -5.65 3.41 34.84
C GLY A 346 -6.32 4.28 33.75
N CYS A 347 -6.96 5.36 34.18
CA CYS A 347 -7.56 6.44 33.40
C CYS A 347 -7.31 7.78 34.11
N PHE A 348 -7.54 8.89 33.44
CA PHE A 348 -7.58 10.20 34.05
C PHE A 348 -9.02 10.50 34.49
N ILE A 349 -9.23 10.78 35.79
CA ILE A 349 -10.52 11.22 36.30
C ILE A 349 -10.43 12.71 36.62
N ILE A 350 -11.35 13.48 36.08
CA ILE A 350 -11.35 14.95 36.16
C ILE A 350 -12.75 15.41 36.59
N SER A 351 -12.82 16.46 37.40
CA SER A 351 -14.13 17.03 37.79
C SER A 351 -14.75 17.81 36.61
N GLN A 352 -16.07 17.83 36.53
CA GLN A 352 -16.80 18.51 35.45
C GLN A 352 -16.51 20.02 35.41
N ASN A 353 -16.33 20.68 36.58
CA ASN A 353 -16.07 22.12 36.64
C ASN A 353 -14.70 22.45 35.99
N VAL A 354 -13.68 21.64 36.27
CA VAL A 354 -12.35 21.76 35.69
C VAL A 354 -12.37 21.44 34.18
N ALA A 355 -13.09 20.39 33.79
CA ALA A 355 -13.22 20.01 32.40
C ALA A 355 -13.94 21.10 31.58
N ASN A 356 -15.07 21.61 32.07
CA ASN A 356 -15.81 22.68 31.39
C ASN A 356 -15.00 24.00 31.30
N GLY A 357 -14.28 24.35 32.39
CA GLY A 357 -13.50 25.57 32.45
C GLY A 357 -12.21 25.51 31.60
N ASN A 358 -11.48 24.41 31.67
CA ASN A 358 -10.14 24.31 31.08
C ASN A 358 -10.07 23.52 29.78
N LEU A 359 -10.97 22.54 29.56
CA LEU A 359 -10.91 21.69 28.36
C LEU A 359 -12.00 22.04 27.33
N GLY A 360 -12.91 22.98 27.68
CA GLY A 360 -13.96 23.44 26.76
C GLY A 360 -15.07 22.41 26.53
N THR A 361 -15.29 21.53 27.52
CA THR A 361 -16.42 20.61 27.51
C THR A 361 -17.68 21.35 28.01
N ASP A 362 -18.86 20.84 27.70
CA ASP A 362 -20.14 21.33 28.21
C ASP A 362 -20.89 20.14 28.86
N CYS A 363 -20.22 19.52 29.85
CA CYS A 363 -20.76 18.38 30.55
C CYS A 363 -21.63 18.85 31.71
N ASN A 364 -22.82 18.24 31.87
CA ASN A 364 -23.66 18.38 33.04
C ASN A 364 -23.93 16.96 33.60
N ILE A 365 -23.27 16.60 34.70
CA ILE A 365 -23.18 15.23 35.21
C ILE A 365 -23.77 15.24 36.64
N GLU A 366 -24.71 14.33 36.91
CA GLU A 366 -25.28 14.11 38.24
C GLU A 366 -24.41 13.12 39.05
N ASP A 367 -24.57 13.10 40.38
CA ASP A 367 -23.82 12.18 41.23
C ASP A 367 -24.13 10.72 40.86
N GLY A 368 -23.08 9.90 40.76
CA GLY A 368 -23.17 8.52 40.33
C GLY A 368 -23.20 8.33 38.79
N GLU A 369 -23.12 9.42 38.01
CA GLU A 369 -22.95 9.39 36.56
C GLU A 369 -21.53 9.77 36.15
N CYS A 370 -21.11 9.37 34.94
CA CYS A 370 -19.87 9.83 34.32
C CYS A 370 -20.01 10.00 32.81
N VAL A 371 -19.16 10.85 32.25
CA VAL A 371 -18.95 10.98 30.79
C VAL A 371 -17.55 10.52 30.49
N VAL A 372 -17.44 9.62 29.51
CA VAL A 372 -16.15 9.05 29.09
C VAL A 372 -15.70 9.68 27.80
N TYR A 373 -14.46 10.20 27.79
CA TYR A 373 -13.77 10.61 26.59
C TYR A 373 -12.69 9.59 26.28
N THR A 374 -12.83 8.93 25.13
CA THR A 374 -11.85 7.99 24.63
C THR A 374 -10.95 8.73 23.65
N GLN A 375 -9.67 8.79 23.97
CA GLN A 375 -8.67 9.48 23.16
C GLN A 375 -8.18 8.65 21.95
N TYR A 376 -8.87 7.55 21.63
CA TYR A 376 -8.63 6.81 20.41
C TYR A 376 -9.29 7.51 19.23
N ASP A 377 -8.48 7.76 18.20
CA ASP A 377 -9.02 8.15 16.90
C ASP A 377 -9.83 6.99 16.32
N LEU A 378 -11.04 7.29 15.86
CA LEU A 378 -11.91 6.38 15.09
C LEU A 378 -11.23 5.73 13.87
N HIS A 379 -10.05 6.21 13.48
CA HIS A 379 -9.31 5.76 12.30
C HIS A 379 -8.36 4.58 12.56
N ASP A 380 -8.03 4.26 13.80
CA ASP A 380 -7.10 3.17 14.10
C ASP A 380 -7.74 1.77 14.09
N GLY A 381 -9.06 1.68 13.86
CA GLY A 381 -9.73 0.39 13.62
C GLY A 381 -9.74 -0.56 14.81
N TYR A 382 -9.52 -0.07 16.02
CA TYR A 382 -9.67 -0.86 17.24
C TYR A 382 -11.16 -0.97 17.61
N PRO A 383 -11.60 -2.13 18.10
CA PRO A 383 -13.01 -2.37 18.36
C PRO A 383 -13.54 -1.42 19.46
N HIS A 384 -14.61 -0.70 19.13
CA HIS A 384 -15.36 0.16 20.04
C HIS A 384 -16.07 -0.60 21.18
N ASP A 385 -15.82 -1.90 21.31
CA ASP A 385 -16.54 -2.79 22.22
C ASP A 385 -16.13 -2.66 23.70
N GLU A 386 -15.05 -1.93 24.02
CA GLU A 386 -14.59 -1.81 25.40
C GLU A 386 -15.48 -0.89 26.27
N PHE A 387 -16.20 0.05 25.69
CA PHE A 387 -17.08 0.97 26.42
C PHE A 387 -18.58 0.77 26.18
N SER A 388 -19.01 -0.38 25.71
CA SER A 388 -20.42 -0.78 25.79
C SER A 388 -20.88 -1.14 27.23
N ARG A 389 -20.09 -0.76 28.24
CA ARG A 389 -20.45 -0.96 29.64
C ARG A 389 -21.33 0.19 30.08
N ASP A 390 -22.57 -0.11 30.40
CA ASP A 390 -23.49 0.83 31.04
C ASP A 390 -22.99 1.33 32.42
N LYS A 391 -21.91 0.73 32.92
CA LYS A 391 -21.36 0.99 34.24
C LYS A 391 -19.85 0.82 34.31
N LEU A 392 -19.16 1.75 34.95
CA LEU A 392 -17.71 1.78 35.18
C LEU A 392 -17.42 1.63 36.67
N MET A 393 -16.44 0.79 37.03
CA MET A 393 -15.91 0.73 38.41
C MET A 393 -14.65 1.59 38.49
N VAL A 394 -14.65 2.53 39.38
CA VAL A 394 -13.52 3.39 39.71
C VAL A 394 -13.04 3.02 41.12
N ASN A 395 -11.73 2.76 41.30
CA ASN A 395 -11.09 2.34 42.55
C ASN A 395 -11.77 1.17 43.27
N GLY A 396 -12.43 0.26 42.54
CA GLY A 396 -13.02 -0.98 43.07
C GLY A 396 -14.24 -0.82 43.97
N SER A 397 -14.71 0.40 44.24
CA SER A 397 -15.77 0.64 45.23
C SER A 397 -17.06 1.28 44.70
N ASP A 398 -16.99 2.11 43.69
CA ASP A 398 -18.16 2.82 43.19
C ASP A 398 -18.43 2.48 41.71
N GLU A 399 -19.68 2.10 41.44
CA GLU A 399 -20.18 1.79 40.13
C GLU A 399 -20.82 3.05 39.52
N LEU A 400 -20.12 3.73 38.64
CA LEU A 400 -20.62 4.91 37.94
C LEU A 400 -21.41 4.50 36.68
N SER A 401 -22.56 5.11 36.45
CA SER A 401 -23.33 4.92 35.22
C SER A 401 -22.76 5.79 34.09
N VAL A 402 -22.49 5.19 32.96
CA VAL A 402 -21.96 5.92 31.79
C VAL A 402 -23.10 6.64 31.08
N LYS A 403 -23.13 7.96 31.16
CA LYS A 403 -24.13 8.80 30.49
C LYS A 403 -23.85 8.96 29.00
N GLU A 404 -22.60 9.16 28.64
CA GLU A 404 -22.17 9.42 27.26
C GLU A 404 -20.72 8.98 27.06
N VAL A 405 -20.42 8.50 25.83
CA VAL A 405 -19.06 8.19 25.42
C VAL A 405 -18.71 9.05 24.21
N ASN A 406 -17.71 9.89 24.38
CA ASN A 406 -17.21 10.80 23.34
C ASN A 406 -15.86 10.32 22.81
N TYR A 407 -15.71 10.28 21.48
CA TYR A 407 -14.49 9.89 20.80
C TYR A 407 -13.73 11.14 20.33
N SER A 408 -13.04 11.80 21.25
CA SER A 408 -12.22 12.96 20.95
C SER A 408 -11.12 13.13 22.00
N SER A 409 -9.97 13.64 21.58
CA SER A 409 -8.86 13.94 22.47
C SER A 409 -9.14 15.25 23.21
N LEU A 410 -9.29 15.18 24.52
CA LEU A 410 -9.39 16.36 25.39
C LEU A 410 -8.03 16.89 25.84
N ILE A 411 -7.06 16.00 25.95
CA ILE A 411 -5.68 16.26 26.35
C ILE A 411 -4.78 15.52 25.34
N ASN A 412 -3.53 15.90 25.25
CA ASN A 412 -2.58 15.29 24.31
C ASN A 412 -2.45 13.78 24.55
N ASN A 413 -2.66 13.00 23.48
CA ASN A 413 -2.63 11.52 23.53
C ASN A 413 -1.30 10.94 24.02
N GLY A 414 -0.19 11.67 23.86
CA GLY A 414 1.13 11.25 24.30
C GLY A 414 1.25 11.11 25.83
N LEU A 415 0.31 11.64 26.61
CA LEU A 415 0.38 11.60 28.09
C LEU A 415 -0.21 10.33 28.70
N THR A 416 -0.89 9.47 27.93
CA THR A 416 -1.59 8.26 28.43
C THR A 416 -2.04 8.29 29.91
N PRO A 417 -3.21 7.89 30.27
CA PRO A 417 -4.01 6.80 29.73
C PRO A 417 -4.97 7.24 28.62
N GLN A 418 -5.47 6.26 27.90
CA GLN A 418 -6.28 6.43 26.69
C GLN A 418 -7.68 7.00 26.97
N ASN A 419 -8.14 6.95 28.23
CA ASN A 419 -9.48 7.34 28.63
C ASN A 419 -9.43 8.44 29.67
N ILE A 420 -10.32 9.42 29.50
CA ILE A 420 -10.60 10.47 30.47
C ILE A 420 -12.04 10.29 30.92
N ILE A 421 -12.24 10.19 32.22
CA ILE A 421 -13.55 10.09 32.84
C ILE A 421 -13.85 11.42 33.49
N ILE A 422 -14.97 12.03 33.14
CA ILE A 422 -15.45 13.25 33.80
C ILE A 422 -16.56 12.85 34.75
N VAL A 423 -16.46 13.30 36.00
CA VAL A 423 -17.40 13.04 37.06
C VAL A 423 -17.92 14.37 37.69
N SER A 424 -18.97 14.31 38.50
CA SER A 424 -19.41 15.48 39.30
C SER A 424 -18.32 15.93 40.26
N GLU A 425 -18.40 17.18 40.74
CA GLU A 425 -17.45 17.71 41.73
C GLU A 425 -17.47 16.93 43.02
N ASP A 426 -18.70 16.63 43.49
CA ASP A 426 -18.92 15.90 44.75
C ASP A 426 -18.38 14.46 44.69
N GLU A 427 -18.50 13.80 43.52
CA GLU A 427 -17.95 12.46 43.31
C GLU A 427 -16.41 12.49 43.22
N PHE A 428 -15.83 13.51 42.56
CA PHE A 428 -14.37 13.69 42.46
C PHE A 428 -13.75 13.85 43.87
N ASP A 429 -14.31 14.73 44.69
CA ASP A 429 -13.87 14.94 46.06
C ASP A 429 -14.12 13.70 46.94
N GLY A 430 -15.23 13.01 46.71
CA GLY A 430 -15.59 11.76 47.38
C GLY A 430 -14.57 10.64 47.13
N ILE A 431 -14.10 10.47 45.90
CA ILE A 431 -13.07 9.47 45.55
C ILE A 431 -11.77 9.75 46.33
N ILE A 432 -11.32 11.00 46.36
CA ILE A 432 -10.09 11.39 47.09
C ILE A 432 -10.23 11.15 48.59
N GLN A 433 -11.41 11.38 49.18
CA GLN A 433 -11.62 11.23 50.61
C GLN A 433 -11.77 9.78 51.05
N ARG A 434 -12.30 8.89 50.20
CA ARG A 434 -12.57 7.48 50.54
C ARG A 434 -11.33 6.60 50.55
N ASP A 435 -10.36 6.88 49.68
CA ASP A 435 -9.16 6.08 49.58
C ASP A 435 -7.88 6.94 49.56
N ALA A 436 -7.15 6.95 50.68
CA ALA A 436 -5.89 7.65 50.82
C ALA A 436 -4.73 7.10 49.94
N SER A 437 -4.95 5.97 49.27
CA SER A 437 -3.98 5.36 48.34
C SER A 437 -4.14 5.88 46.91
N VAL A 438 -5.15 6.68 46.64
CA VAL A 438 -5.41 7.28 45.32
C VAL A 438 -4.26 8.22 44.95
N ARG A 439 -3.65 7.98 43.80
CA ARG A 439 -2.63 8.86 43.26
C ARG A 439 -3.29 10.05 42.59
N THR A 440 -2.98 11.22 43.06
CA THR A 440 -3.37 12.49 42.42
C THR A 440 -2.19 13.06 41.64
N ALA A 441 -2.47 13.71 40.54
CA ALA A 441 -1.49 14.43 39.74
C ALA A 441 -2.13 15.71 39.18
N MET A 442 -1.29 16.61 38.71
CA MET A 442 -1.73 17.78 37.94
C MET A 442 -1.29 17.64 36.50
N ILE A 443 -2.22 17.78 35.58
CA ILE A 443 -1.87 17.84 34.14
C ILE A 443 -1.74 19.33 33.80
N ARG A 444 -0.53 19.73 33.45
CA ARG A 444 -0.24 21.07 32.94
C ARG A 444 -0.43 21.12 31.44
N VAL A 445 -1.26 22.05 30.96
CA VAL A 445 -1.49 22.30 29.54
C VAL A 445 -1.14 23.72 29.17
N ILE A 446 -0.35 23.88 28.11
CA ILE A 446 0.18 25.18 27.66
C ILE A 446 -0.12 25.36 26.18
N ASN A 447 -0.71 26.50 25.83
CA ASN A 447 -0.80 26.99 24.46
C ASN A 447 -0.03 28.30 24.35
N CYS A 448 0.71 28.43 23.27
CA CYS A 448 1.36 29.67 22.86
C CYS A 448 0.60 30.26 21.67
N GLU A 449 0.87 31.52 21.34
CA GLU A 449 0.27 32.20 20.17
C GLU A 449 0.54 31.45 18.84
N THR A 450 1.71 30.81 18.74
CA THR A 450 2.10 30.00 17.57
C THR A 450 2.83 28.72 17.99
N VAL A 451 2.73 27.68 17.14
CA VAL A 451 3.43 26.40 17.34
C VAL A 451 4.96 26.59 17.38
N SER A 452 5.51 27.56 16.62
CA SER A 452 6.95 27.86 16.63
C SER A 452 7.43 28.42 17.96
N GLN A 453 6.58 29.22 18.64
CA GLN A 453 6.89 29.74 19.97
C GLN A 453 6.85 28.61 21.01
N SER A 454 5.94 27.63 20.86
CA SER A 454 5.90 26.48 21.76
C SER A 454 7.12 25.57 21.58
N GLU A 455 7.64 25.40 20.35
CA GLU A 455 8.88 24.68 20.08
C GLU A 455 10.08 25.38 20.76
N ALA A 456 10.16 26.72 20.68
CA ALA A 456 11.21 27.48 21.35
C ALA A 456 11.10 27.37 22.88
N LEU A 457 9.90 27.48 23.45
CA LEU A 457 9.62 27.30 24.86
C LEU A 457 10.02 25.91 25.36
N TYR A 458 9.65 24.86 24.63
CA TYR A 458 10.02 23.50 24.97
C TYR A 458 11.55 23.32 25.02
N HIS A 459 12.26 23.85 24.05
CA HIS A 459 13.72 23.75 24.02
C HIS A 459 14.42 24.53 25.16
N GLU A 460 13.83 25.63 25.65
CA GLU A 460 14.34 26.33 26.83
C GLU A 460 14.09 25.48 28.11
N ILE A 461 12.91 24.90 28.28
CA ILE A 461 12.61 24.01 29.42
C ILE A 461 13.52 22.78 29.39
N ALA A 462 13.73 22.17 28.22
CA ALA A 462 14.58 21.00 28.04
C ALA A 462 16.07 21.18 28.33
N LYS A 463 16.52 22.42 28.60
CA LYS A 463 17.91 22.65 29.04
C LYS A 463 18.12 22.33 30.52
N ASP A 464 17.09 22.54 31.34
CA ASP A 464 17.16 22.42 32.77
C ASP A 464 16.46 21.16 33.31
N TYR A 465 15.55 20.55 32.51
CA TYR A 465 14.79 19.37 32.85
C TYR A 465 15.06 18.24 31.83
N ASP A 466 15.25 17.01 32.36
CA ASP A 466 15.34 15.83 31.50
C ASP A 466 13.94 15.47 30.95
N MET A 467 13.80 15.51 29.63
CA MET A 467 12.54 15.26 28.94
C MET A 467 12.45 13.78 28.52
N GLY A 468 11.62 12.99 29.18
CA GLY A 468 11.45 11.59 28.83
C GLY A 468 10.77 10.75 29.90
N LEU A 469 10.83 9.43 29.74
CA LEU A 469 10.18 8.48 30.65
C LEU A 469 10.75 8.48 32.06
N ASP A 470 12.04 8.80 32.22
CA ASP A 470 12.75 8.85 33.51
C ASP A 470 12.79 10.27 34.11
N GLY A 471 12.25 11.28 33.39
CA GLY A 471 12.20 12.68 33.79
C GLY A 471 10.80 13.28 33.66
N LEU A 472 10.73 14.53 33.17
CA LEU A 472 9.44 15.20 32.91
C LEU A 472 8.75 14.56 31.71
N PHE A 473 7.62 13.89 31.93
CA PHE A 473 6.86 13.25 30.87
C PHE A 473 6.01 14.27 30.11
N VAL A 474 6.49 14.65 28.92
CA VAL A 474 5.93 15.75 28.12
C VAL A 474 5.39 15.23 26.78
N SER A 475 4.18 15.61 26.44
CA SER A 475 3.62 15.47 25.09
C SER A 475 3.56 16.83 24.39
N THR A 476 3.98 16.89 23.15
CA THR A 476 4.04 18.14 22.37
C THR A 476 3.41 18.00 21.00
N GLN A 477 2.49 18.89 20.66
CA GLN A 477 1.83 18.92 19.36
C GLN A 477 2.83 19.05 18.21
N PHE A 478 3.88 19.88 18.37
CA PHE A 478 4.83 20.16 17.28
C PHE A 478 5.73 18.96 16.94
N ILE A 479 6.11 18.12 17.94
CA ILE A 479 6.90 16.90 17.69
C ILE A 479 6.07 15.92 16.90
N ASP A 480 4.82 15.66 17.29
CA ASP A 480 3.93 14.73 16.63
C ASP A 480 3.54 15.22 15.22
N MET A 481 3.26 16.51 15.08
CA MET A 481 3.02 17.13 13.77
C MET A 481 4.23 17.00 12.84
N LYS A 482 5.44 17.27 13.34
CA LYS A 482 6.69 17.16 12.56
C LYS A 482 6.98 15.71 12.16
N THR A 483 6.79 14.77 13.09
CA THR A 483 6.97 13.33 12.83
C THR A 483 5.94 12.82 11.82
N SER A 484 4.69 13.24 11.94
CA SER A 484 3.61 12.91 11.01
C SER A 484 3.84 13.49 9.61
N ASP A 485 4.30 14.74 9.52
CA ASP A 485 4.67 15.37 8.25
C ASP A 485 5.86 14.67 7.58
N GLN A 486 6.88 14.31 8.34
CA GLN A 486 8.02 13.52 7.84
C GLN A 486 7.59 12.14 7.36
N SER A 487 6.75 11.44 8.12
CA SER A 487 6.18 10.15 7.75
C SER A 487 5.33 10.24 6.49
N GLY A 488 4.48 11.26 6.40
CA GLY A 488 3.66 11.52 5.22
C GLY A 488 4.49 11.84 3.97
N LYS A 489 5.53 12.67 4.08
CA LYS A 489 6.48 12.95 3.00
C LYS A 489 7.22 11.70 2.54
N PHE A 490 7.62 10.84 3.49
CA PHE A 490 8.25 9.56 3.17
C PHE A 490 7.29 8.63 2.41
N LEU A 491 6.03 8.52 2.86
CA LEU A 491 5.00 7.73 2.21
C LEU A 491 4.79 8.19 0.75
N ILE A 492 4.69 9.49 0.51
CA ILE A 492 4.56 10.06 -0.84
C ILE A 492 5.80 9.75 -1.68
N LEU A 493 7.00 9.90 -1.13
CA LEU A 493 8.24 9.61 -1.85
C LEU A 493 8.32 8.14 -2.26
N VAL A 494 8.13 7.24 -1.31
CA VAL A 494 8.17 5.78 -1.55
C VAL A 494 7.10 5.34 -2.54
N SER A 495 5.87 5.83 -2.40
CA SER A 495 4.78 5.52 -3.33
C SER A 495 5.05 6.05 -4.73
N THR A 496 5.60 7.25 -4.87
CA THR A 496 5.96 7.83 -6.17
C THR A 496 7.04 7.02 -6.86
N VAL A 497 8.10 6.64 -6.15
CA VAL A 497 9.17 5.78 -6.70
C VAL A 497 8.61 4.42 -7.10
N MET A 498 7.78 3.80 -6.24
CA MET A 498 7.12 2.53 -6.55
C MET A 498 6.27 2.63 -7.81
N ASN A 499 5.44 3.64 -7.91
CA ASN A 499 4.55 3.84 -9.03
C ASN A 499 5.31 4.08 -10.34
N MET A 500 6.39 4.86 -10.33
CA MET A 500 7.28 5.02 -11.48
C MET A 500 7.88 3.68 -11.91
N LEU A 501 8.36 2.87 -10.97
CA LEU A 501 8.94 1.57 -11.26
C LEU A 501 7.90 0.56 -11.77
N LEU A 502 6.68 0.55 -11.22
CA LEU A 502 5.59 -0.30 -11.69
C LEU A 502 5.11 0.09 -13.09
N LEU A 503 5.00 1.39 -13.39
CA LEU A 503 4.69 1.86 -14.73
C LEU A 503 5.79 1.49 -15.73
N PHE A 504 7.06 1.61 -15.34
CA PHE A 504 8.17 1.18 -16.16
C PHE A 504 8.14 -0.34 -16.43
N LEU A 505 7.84 -1.15 -15.41
CA LEU A 505 7.62 -2.60 -15.57
C LEU A 505 6.46 -2.90 -16.53
N ASN A 506 5.36 -2.14 -16.46
CA ASN A 506 4.25 -2.30 -17.40
C ASN A 506 4.66 -2.02 -18.84
N VAL A 507 5.43 -0.94 -19.08
CA VAL A 507 5.99 -0.63 -20.42
C VAL A 507 6.91 -1.74 -20.90
N VAL A 508 7.79 -2.25 -20.04
CA VAL A 508 8.70 -3.36 -20.35
C VAL A 508 7.91 -4.64 -20.67
N MET A 509 6.85 -4.93 -19.94
CA MET A 509 5.97 -6.07 -20.21
C MET A 509 5.27 -5.97 -21.57
N ILE A 510 4.77 -4.79 -21.91
CA ILE A 510 4.13 -4.50 -23.19
C ILE A 510 5.16 -4.67 -24.32
N PHE A 511 6.34 -4.07 -24.18
CA PHE A 511 7.42 -4.17 -25.15
C PHE A 511 7.87 -5.62 -25.38
N PHE A 512 8.06 -6.39 -24.31
CA PHE A 512 8.36 -7.81 -24.39
C PHE A 512 7.29 -8.58 -25.19
N LYS A 513 6.02 -8.30 -24.92
CA LYS A 513 4.91 -8.93 -25.64
C LYS A 513 4.90 -8.60 -27.14
N VAL A 514 5.05 -7.33 -27.51
CA VAL A 514 5.05 -6.90 -28.91
C VAL A 514 6.21 -7.57 -29.65
N GLN A 515 7.39 -7.57 -29.03
CA GLN A 515 8.59 -8.16 -29.63
C GLN A 515 8.51 -9.69 -29.72
N SER A 516 7.96 -10.34 -28.67
CA SER A 516 7.76 -11.79 -28.60
C SER A 516 6.85 -12.32 -29.72
N ASN A 517 5.86 -11.53 -30.12
CA ASN A 517 4.91 -11.94 -31.17
C ASN A 517 5.32 -11.47 -32.57
N ARG A 518 6.38 -10.72 -32.72
CA ARG A 518 6.74 -10.05 -33.98
C ARG A 518 6.85 -11.02 -35.16
N GLU A 519 7.62 -12.08 -35.03
CA GLU A 519 7.84 -13.05 -36.13
C GLU A 519 6.53 -13.76 -36.54
N ARG A 520 5.67 -14.03 -35.60
CA ARG A 520 4.37 -14.65 -35.86
C ARG A 520 3.43 -13.67 -36.54
N ASN A 521 3.35 -12.44 -36.04
CA ASN A 521 2.51 -11.41 -36.63
C ASN A 521 2.96 -11.07 -38.05
N GLU A 522 4.29 -11.02 -38.32
CA GLU A 522 4.83 -10.82 -39.66
C GLU A 522 4.41 -11.95 -40.64
N ARG A 523 4.38 -13.20 -40.18
CA ARG A 523 3.86 -14.33 -41.00
C ARG A 523 2.38 -14.22 -41.26
N GLU A 524 1.59 -13.85 -40.26
CA GLU A 524 0.14 -13.64 -40.38
C GLU A 524 -0.17 -12.49 -41.35
N TYR A 525 0.52 -11.37 -41.24
CA TYR A 525 0.36 -10.23 -42.16
C TYR A 525 0.81 -10.60 -43.61
N ALA A 526 1.85 -11.38 -43.76
CA ALA A 526 2.26 -11.88 -45.08
C ALA A 526 1.22 -12.81 -45.71
N LEU A 527 0.49 -13.61 -44.90
CA LEU A 527 -0.63 -14.41 -45.38
C LEU A 527 -1.82 -13.54 -45.78
N LEU A 528 -2.16 -12.51 -45.00
CA LEU A 528 -3.22 -11.57 -45.31
C LEU A 528 -2.91 -10.80 -46.61
N TRP A 529 -1.66 -10.40 -46.79
CA TRP A 529 -1.21 -9.78 -48.04
C TRP A 529 -1.35 -10.70 -49.26
N LYS A 530 -1.00 -12.00 -49.12
CA LYS A 530 -1.20 -13.01 -50.17
C LYS A 530 -2.68 -13.25 -50.51
N LEU A 531 -3.59 -12.98 -49.54
CA LEU A 531 -5.05 -13.03 -49.73
C LEU A 531 -5.62 -11.75 -50.38
N GLY A 532 -4.76 -10.78 -50.76
CA GLY A 532 -5.16 -9.56 -51.44
C GLY A 532 -5.57 -8.40 -50.52
N ILE A 533 -5.28 -8.48 -49.21
CA ILE A 533 -5.51 -7.37 -48.29
C ILE A 533 -4.44 -6.31 -48.48
N ASN A 534 -4.85 -5.06 -48.62
CA ASN A 534 -3.96 -3.93 -48.86
C ASN A 534 -3.12 -3.57 -47.63
N ASP A 535 -1.90 -3.04 -47.84
CA ASP A 535 -0.99 -2.60 -46.77
C ASP A 535 -1.63 -1.59 -45.82
N ALA A 536 -2.48 -0.69 -46.30
CA ALA A 536 -3.23 0.26 -45.48
C ALA A 536 -4.23 -0.43 -44.51
N GLU A 537 -4.85 -1.52 -44.96
CA GLU A 537 -5.77 -2.31 -44.11
C GLU A 537 -5.01 -3.16 -43.07
N ILE A 538 -3.82 -3.67 -43.45
CA ILE A 538 -2.93 -4.37 -42.54
C ILE A 538 -2.43 -3.43 -41.46
N ASP A 539 -2.00 -2.22 -41.80
CA ASP A 539 -1.58 -1.20 -40.84
C ASP A 539 -2.72 -0.76 -39.91
N LYS A 540 -3.93 -0.61 -40.47
CA LYS A 540 -5.13 -0.32 -39.66
C LYS A 540 -5.43 -1.46 -38.68
N THR A 541 -5.33 -2.70 -39.13
CA THR A 541 -5.53 -3.88 -38.29
C THR A 541 -4.55 -3.89 -37.13
N ARG A 542 -3.26 -3.67 -37.42
CA ARG A 542 -2.18 -3.60 -36.42
C ARG A 542 -2.39 -2.48 -35.41
N LYS A 543 -2.75 -1.28 -35.85
CA LYS A 543 -3.05 -0.14 -34.95
C LYS A 543 -4.25 -0.42 -34.08
N THR A 544 -5.32 -0.99 -34.63
CA THR A 544 -6.54 -1.32 -33.88
C THR A 544 -6.30 -2.43 -32.86
N GLU A 545 -5.55 -3.48 -33.23
CA GLU A 545 -5.14 -4.54 -32.29
C GLU A 545 -4.32 -3.98 -31.12
N THR A 546 -3.35 -3.12 -31.43
CA THR A 546 -2.53 -2.45 -30.42
C THR A 546 -3.39 -1.57 -29.49
N ALA A 547 -4.34 -0.82 -30.05
CA ALA A 547 -5.25 0.00 -29.26
C ALA A 547 -6.13 -0.83 -28.32
N ILE A 548 -6.68 -1.93 -28.78
CA ILE A 548 -7.53 -2.82 -27.97
C ILE A 548 -6.73 -3.49 -26.85
N VAL A 549 -5.47 -3.85 -27.12
CA VAL A 549 -4.66 -4.57 -26.14
C VAL A 549 -4.04 -3.63 -25.10
N PHE A 550 -3.80 -2.35 -25.42
CA PHE A 550 -3.05 -1.44 -24.54
C PHE A 550 -3.81 -0.17 -24.15
N ILE A 551 -4.48 0.51 -25.07
CA ILE A 551 -5.14 1.80 -24.76
C ILE A 551 -6.42 1.57 -23.97
N ILE A 552 -7.28 0.65 -24.40
CA ILE A 552 -8.54 0.38 -23.70
C ILE A 552 -8.30 -0.12 -22.26
N PRO A 553 -7.40 -1.08 -22.01
CA PRO A 553 -7.08 -1.51 -20.66
C PRO A 553 -6.53 -0.39 -19.78
N SER A 554 -5.68 0.47 -20.33
CA SER A 554 -5.15 1.62 -19.57
C SER A 554 -6.24 2.61 -19.16
N PHE A 555 -7.19 2.90 -20.06
CA PHE A 555 -8.34 3.75 -19.76
C PHE A 555 -9.23 3.14 -18.67
N VAL A 556 -9.57 1.85 -18.81
CA VAL A 556 -10.35 1.12 -17.80
C VAL A 556 -9.64 1.14 -16.44
N ALA A 557 -8.33 0.93 -16.42
CA ALA A 557 -7.53 0.95 -15.21
C ALA A 557 -7.56 2.32 -14.49
N VAL A 558 -7.46 3.41 -15.24
CA VAL A 558 -7.56 4.77 -14.69
C VAL A 558 -8.96 5.01 -14.11
N CYS A 559 -10.02 4.57 -14.78
CA CYS A 559 -11.39 4.67 -14.26
C CYS A 559 -11.54 3.90 -12.93
N ILE A 560 -10.97 2.68 -12.83
CA ILE A 560 -11.00 1.89 -11.60
C ILE A 560 -10.27 2.62 -10.46
N GLY A 561 -9.06 3.09 -10.72
CA GLY A 561 -8.28 3.84 -9.74
C GLY A 561 -9.02 5.09 -9.27
N ALA A 562 -9.64 5.83 -10.19
CA ALA A 562 -10.44 7.01 -9.88
C ALA A 562 -11.69 6.69 -9.03
N ILE A 563 -12.42 5.61 -9.33
CA ILE A 563 -13.58 5.15 -8.55
C ILE A 563 -13.16 4.87 -7.11
N MET A 564 -12.08 4.14 -6.91
CA MET A 564 -11.55 3.82 -5.58
C MET A 564 -11.11 5.07 -4.81
N THR A 565 -10.47 6.01 -5.49
CA THR A 565 -10.04 7.28 -4.91
C THR A 565 -11.23 8.14 -4.46
N ILE A 566 -12.26 8.27 -5.30
CA ILE A 566 -13.45 9.05 -4.97
C ILE A 566 -14.17 8.44 -3.77
N GLY A 567 -14.27 7.10 -3.72
CA GLY A 567 -14.82 6.39 -2.56
C GLY A 567 -14.07 6.72 -1.27
N LEU A 568 -12.74 6.75 -1.31
CA LEU A 568 -11.90 7.10 -0.18
C LEU A 568 -12.10 8.56 0.28
N ILE A 569 -12.12 9.51 -0.67
CA ILE A 569 -12.26 10.95 -0.37
C ILE A 569 -13.64 11.26 0.23
N LYS A 570 -14.70 10.60 -0.23
CA LYS A 570 -16.07 10.81 0.30
C LYS A 570 -16.19 10.58 1.81
N ILE A 571 -15.32 9.77 2.38
CA ILE A 571 -15.32 9.45 3.80
C ILE A 571 -14.67 10.56 4.63
N SER A 572 -13.87 11.40 4.00
CA SER A 572 -13.10 12.46 4.66
C SER A 572 -13.89 13.75 4.87
N PHE A 573 -15.06 13.83 4.27
CA PHE A 573 -16.02 14.92 4.37
C PHE A 573 -17.35 14.41 4.96
#